data_2ff109cc2f8f68c8d465754b0cad5e6f
#
_entry.id   2ff109cc2f8f68c8d465754b0cad5e6f
#
_cell.length_a   1.000
_cell.length_b   1.000
_cell.length_c   1.000
_cell.angle_alpha   90.00
_cell.angle_beta   90.00
_cell.angle_gamma   90.00
#
_symmetry.space_group_name_H-M   'P 1'
#
loop_
_entity.id
_entity.type
_entity.pdbx_description
1 polymer ?
#
loop_
_entity_poly.entity_id
_entity_poly.type
_entity_poly.pdbx_seq_one_letter_code
_entity_poly.pdbx_strand_id
1 'polypeptide(L)'
;TYDSREILEEWGKPDFEEYAKSVCQAVIGKPDYFSVREYFPLLWQYPAPWSYQLLENILSGKDRYSNIREIKEHFIKYAKEGPIPPIFQPLYDRYLKERRTVRSGRPQTEESLKTLRMALDALNKETFFSMDETAGFSNRYRLMQFDYADSLRYNATSDQLAEIAQTSPSRITRLWAFKILLEKPNGQIFNILKQAINDTTKVNYISSSEEEFKVPFHRSILSVYYSNVDEDLPAQQQAAIDSLVFFDFMKKYGYENAFLQDLQPLKSYYPTIIKEADKGNDEVLMFLTRYKNKKDIARINKFLKRDLKKNGEMTNESYWLLQSWEKPDFEWYVKTICQAAAKEKTHYGQPRYISLLWSYPA
;
A
#
# COMPACT_ATOMS: atom_id res chain seq x y z
N THR A 1 11.62 13.37 18.79
CA THR A 1 10.56 14.16 18.18
C THR A 1 10.70 14.07 16.65
N TYR A 2 9.64 14.28 15.90
CA TYR A 2 9.61 14.27 14.43
C TYR A 2 10.69 15.19 13.85
N ASP A 3 10.82 16.38 14.39
CA ASP A 3 11.78 17.41 13.97
C ASP A 3 13.25 16.96 14.13
N SER A 4 13.56 16.16 15.13
CA SER A 4 14.93 15.67 15.34
C SER A 4 15.36 14.64 14.31
N ARG A 5 14.40 13.88 13.73
CA ARG A 5 14.66 12.90 12.69
C ARG A 5 15.02 13.59 11.37
N GLU A 6 14.22 14.57 10.95
CA GLU A 6 14.46 15.32 9.72
C GLU A 6 15.81 16.02 9.72
N ILE A 7 16.19 16.61 10.84
CA ILE A 7 17.53 17.21 11.02
C ILE A 7 18.64 16.17 10.84
N LEU A 8 18.48 14.97 11.43
CA LEU A 8 19.49 13.91 11.31
C LEU A 8 19.56 13.34 9.88
N GLU A 9 18.43 13.22 9.19
CA GLU A 9 18.36 12.77 7.80
C GLU A 9 19.01 13.76 6.84
N GLU A 10 18.79 15.07 7.02
CA GLU A 10 19.36 16.11 6.17
C GLU A 10 20.87 16.31 6.39
N TRP A 11 21.34 16.14 7.62
CA TRP A 11 22.75 16.41 7.94
C TRP A 11 23.68 15.23 7.67
N GLY A 12 23.23 13.97 7.79
CA GLY A 12 23.96 12.77 7.37
C GLY A 12 25.43 12.66 7.82
N LYS A 13 25.82 13.40 8.87
CA LYS A 13 27.23 13.54 9.26
C LYS A 13 27.60 12.60 10.41
N PRO A 14 28.84 12.06 10.39
CA PRO A 14 29.35 11.18 11.45
C PRO A 14 29.25 11.76 12.86
N ASP A 15 29.29 13.07 13.00
CA ASP A 15 29.24 13.79 14.28
C ASP A 15 27.97 13.52 15.11
N PHE A 16 26.90 13.03 14.47
CA PHE A 16 25.64 12.71 15.13
C PHE A 16 25.38 11.21 15.28
N GLU A 17 26.36 10.35 15.01
CA GLU A 17 26.20 8.90 15.05
C GLU A 17 25.71 8.41 16.43
N GLU A 18 26.30 8.88 17.52
CA GLU A 18 25.90 8.47 18.88
C GLU A 18 24.48 8.93 19.22
N TYR A 19 24.04 10.07 18.72
CA TYR A 19 22.67 10.52 18.89
C TYR A 19 21.70 9.68 18.06
N ALA A 20 22.01 9.42 16.78
CA ALA A 20 21.22 8.56 15.91
C ALA A 20 21.07 7.15 16.49
N LYS A 21 22.16 6.57 17.01
CA LYS A 21 22.18 5.30 17.71
C LYS A 21 21.26 5.29 18.92
N SER A 22 21.36 6.29 19.79
CA SER A 22 20.53 6.41 20.99
C SER A 22 19.05 6.53 20.64
N VAL A 23 18.69 7.33 19.63
CA VAL A 23 17.32 7.49 19.13
C VAL A 23 16.80 6.18 18.55
N CYS A 24 17.56 5.53 17.64
CA CYS A 24 17.17 4.27 17.04
C CYS A 24 16.97 3.17 18.09
N GLN A 25 17.87 3.08 19.08
CA GLN A 25 17.74 2.09 20.16
C GLN A 25 16.51 2.34 21.04
N ALA A 26 16.20 3.61 21.35
CA ALA A 26 15.05 3.97 22.18
C ALA A 26 13.72 3.70 21.46
N VAL A 27 13.68 3.88 20.14
CA VAL A 27 12.47 3.72 19.32
C VAL A 27 12.26 2.26 18.94
N ILE A 28 13.31 1.58 18.49
CA ILE A 28 13.26 0.19 18.03
C ILE A 28 13.02 -0.78 19.19
N GLY A 29 13.34 -0.40 20.43
CA GLY A 29 12.95 -1.15 21.62
C GLY A 29 11.45 -1.16 21.92
N LYS A 30 10.65 -0.38 21.19
CA LYS A 30 9.18 -0.41 21.25
C LYS A 30 8.67 -1.26 20.10
N PRO A 31 7.80 -2.26 20.33
CA PRO A 31 7.27 -3.14 19.29
C PRO A 31 6.21 -2.41 18.44
N ASP A 32 6.59 -1.32 17.80
CA ASP A 32 5.73 -0.49 16.97
C ASP A 32 6.31 -0.43 15.55
N TYR A 33 5.56 -0.97 14.60
CA TYR A 33 5.92 -0.99 13.17
C TYR A 33 6.18 0.41 12.60
N PHE A 34 5.34 1.39 12.94
CA PHE A 34 5.49 2.74 12.43
C PHE A 34 6.84 3.34 12.83
N SER A 35 7.24 3.11 14.07
CA SER A 35 8.53 3.58 14.57
C SER A 35 9.70 2.95 13.79
N VAL A 36 9.65 1.65 13.51
CA VAL A 36 10.73 0.98 12.76
C VAL A 36 10.82 1.54 11.33
N ARG A 37 9.69 1.67 10.62
CA ARG A 37 9.65 2.18 9.26
C ARG A 37 10.19 3.61 9.16
N GLU A 38 9.82 4.48 10.09
CA GLU A 38 10.23 5.87 10.11
C GLU A 38 11.73 6.05 10.39
N TYR A 39 12.34 5.17 11.20
CA TYR A 39 13.75 5.26 11.55
C TYR A 39 14.68 4.41 10.68
N PHE A 40 14.12 3.68 9.74
CA PHE A 40 14.90 2.87 8.80
C PHE A 40 15.91 3.70 7.98
N PRO A 41 15.55 4.89 7.45
CA PRO A 41 16.51 5.76 6.76
C PRO A 41 17.73 6.12 7.62
N LEU A 42 17.55 6.38 8.91
CA LEU A 42 18.66 6.68 9.81
C LEU A 42 19.62 5.49 9.96
N LEU A 43 19.09 4.26 10.09
CA LEU A 43 19.95 3.07 10.14
C LEU A 43 20.79 2.93 8.88
N TRP A 44 20.21 3.31 7.71
CA TRP A 44 20.88 3.24 6.42
C TRP A 44 21.94 4.33 6.24
N GLN A 45 21.71 5.52 6.76
CA GLN A 45 22.64 6.65 6.70
C GLN A 45 23.85 6.48 7.62
N TYR A 46 23.71 5.70 8.69
CA TYR A 46 24.78 5.40 9.64
C TYR A 46 25.16 3.91 9.60
N PRO A 47 25.85 3.46 8.52
CA PRO A 47 26.19 2.05 8.32
C PRO A 47 27.36 1.62 9.22
N ALA A 48 27.05 1.31 10.47
CA ALA A 48 28.00 0.94 11.52
C ALA A 48 27.63 -0.43 12.14
N PRO A 49 28.51 -1.07 12.92
CA PRO A 49 28.22 -2.36 13.56
C PRO A 49 26.95 -2.34 14.43
N TRP A 50 26.64 -1.23 15.09
CA TRP A 50 25.43 -1.09 15.89
C TRP A 50 24.16 -1.08 15.04
N SER A 51 24.16 -0.39 13.90
CA SER A 51 23.00 -0.34 13.00
C SER A 51 22.79 -1.69 12.30
N TYR A 52 23.87 -2.38 11.93
CA TYR A 52 23.79 -3.76 11.44
C TYR A 52 23.15 -4.69 12.47
N GLN A 53 23.64 -4.67 13.72
CA GLN A 53 23.11 -5.52 14.78
C GLN A 53 21.64 -5.24 15.07
N LEU A 54 21.24 -3.97 15.03
CA LEU A 54 19.88 -3.55 15.24
C LEU A 54 18.97 -4.06 14.12
N LEU A 55 19.37 -3.85 12.85
CA LEU A 55 18.67 -4.39 11.69
C LEU A 55 18.60 -5.93 11.72
N GLU A 56 19.67 -6.61 12.06
CA GLU A 56 19.70 -8.07 12.18
C GLU A 56 18.72 -8.58 13.24
N ASN A 57 18.66 -7.93 14.40
CA ASN A 57 17.72 -8.28 15.47
C ASN A 57 16.27 -8.11 15.00
N ILE A 58 15.94 -6.98 14.36
CA ILE A 58 14.62 -6.70 13.81
C ILE A 58 14.25 -7.76 12.78
N LEU A 59 15.11 -7.94 11.78
CA LEU A 59 14.83 -8.79 10.62
C LEU A 59 14.83 -10.29 10.98
N SER A 60 15.53 -10.71 12.03
CA SER A 60 15.54 -12.10 12.51
C SER A 60 14.33 -12.46 13.37
N GLY A 61 13.51 -11.48 13.75
CA GLY A 61 12.35 -11.70 14.63
C GLY A 61 12.71 -12.02 16.07
N LYS A 62 13.96 -11.79 16.49
CA LYS A 62 14.38 -12.00 17.88
C LYS A 62 13.66 -11.05 18.83
N ASP A 63 13.43 -9.84 18.39
CA ASP A 63 12.61 -8.88 19.11
C ASP A 63 11.19 -9.01 18.51
N ARG A 64 10.20 -9.36 19.28
CA ARG A 64 8.81 -9.72 18.92
C ARG A 64 8.05 -8.62 18.13
N TYR A 65 8.61 -8.23 16.97
CA TYR A 65 7.93 -7.30 16.06
C TYR A 65 6.79 -8.01 15.35
N SER A 66 5.61 -7.42 15.42
CA SER A 66 4.39 -7.96 14.81
C SER A 66 4.45 -8.03 13.28
N ASN A 67 5.25 -7.16 12.63
CA ASN A 67 5.26 -6.97 11.17
C ASN A 67 6.63 -7.23 10.53
N ILE A 68 7.35 -8.26 10.99
CA ILE A 68 8.70 -8.60 10.49
C ILE A 68 8.74 -8.74 8.97
N ARG A 69 7.70 -9.31 8.38
CA ARG A 69 7.62 -9.50 6.93
C ARG A 69 7.58 -8.17 6.19
N GLU A 70 6.74 -7.24 6.60
CA GLU A 70 6.65 -5.91 5.98
C GLU A 70 7.95 -5.13 6.14
N ILE A 71 8.62 -5.29 7.29
CA ILE A 71 9.94 -4.72 7.52
C ILE A 71 10.97 -5.32 6.54
N LYS A 72 10.96 -6.64 6.33
CA LYS A 72 11.83 -7.31 5.35
C LYS A 72 11.58 -6.81 3.92
N GLU A 73 10.32 -6.70 3.50
CA GLU A 73 9.95 -6.17 2.19
C GLU A 73 10.38 -4.70 2.05
N HIS A 74 10.18 -3.91 3.08
CA HIS A 74 10.62 -2.52 3.10
C HIS A 74 12.15 -2.40 3.02
N PHE A 75 12.89 -3.26 3.72
CA PHE A 75 14.34 -3.33 3.63
C PHE A 75 14.81 -3.65 2.21
N ILE A 76 14.20 -4.65 1.55
CA ILE A 76 14.53 -5.03 0.18
C ILE A 76 14.19 -3.90 -0.80
N LYS A 77 13.05 -3.24 -0.63
CA LYS A 77 12.64 -2.10 -1.44
C LYS A 77 13.63 -0.95 -1.30
N TYR A 78 13.97 -0.56 -0.08
CA TYR A 78 14.90 0.52 0.20
C TYR A 78 16.31 0.23 -0.35
N ALA A 79 16.75 -1.04 -0.28
CA ALA A 79 18.02 -1.47 -0.84
C ALA A 79 18.06 -1.43 -2.38
N LYS A 80 16.93 -1.37 -3.07
CA LYS A 80 16.84 -1.18 -4.53
C LYS A 80 16.92 0.30 -4.95
N GLU A 81 16.58 1.21 -4.06
CA GLU A 81 16.48 2.67 -4.35
C GLU A 81 17.84 3.37 -4.32
N GLY A 82 18.90 2.72 -3.79
CA GLY A 82 20.24 3.31 -3.69
C GLY A 82 21.34 2.27 -3.48
N PRO A 83 22.61 2.71 -3.41
CA PRO A 83 23.71 1.80 -3.15
C PRO A 83 23.61 1.18 -1.76
N ILE A 84 23.70 -0.13 -1.66
CA ILE A 84 23.67 -0.85 -0.39
C ILE A 84 25.00 -0.63 0.35
N PRO A 85 24.98 -0.09 1.57
CA PRO A 85 26.21 -0.01 2.37
C PRO A 85 26.85 -1.41 2.53
N PRO A 86 28.16 -1.55 2.35
CA PRO A 86 28.83 -2.86 2.36
C PRO A 86 28.54 -3.69 3.62
N ILE A 87 28.38 -3.04 4.78
CA ILE A 87 28.05 -3.71 6.02
C ILE A 87 26.69 -4.39 6.02
N PHE A 88 25.73 -3.91 5.23
CA PHE A 88 24.37 -4.47 5.13
C PHE A 88 24.23 -5.51 4.01
N GLN A 89 25.23 -5.66 3.14
CA GLN A 89 25.19 -6.61 2.03
C GLN A 89 24.89 -8.06 2.48
N PRO A 90 25.48 -8.60 3.57
CA PRO A 90 25.16 -9.96 4.03
C PRO A 90 23.70 -10.13 4.47
N LEU A 91 23.08 -9.10 5.04
CA LEU A 91 21.65 -9.12 5.40
C LEU A 91 20.79 -9.14 4.14
N TYR A 92 21.09 -8.28 3.18
CA TYR A 92 20.37 -8.20 1.91
C TYR A 92 20.43 -9.54 1.15
N ASP A 93 21.60 -10.15 1.02
CA ASP A 93 21.78 -11.43 0.33
C ASP A 93 21.01 -12.56 1.03
N ARG A 94 21.00 -12.58 2.36
CA ARG A 94 20.23 -13.54 3.16
C ARG A 94 18.73 -13.43 2.86
N TYR A 95 18.18 -12.23 2.88
CA TYR A 95 16.74 -12.04 2.67
C TYR A 95 16.32 -12.17 1.22
N LEU A 96 17.17 -11.83 0.25
CA LEU A 96 16.94 -12.16 -1.14
C LEU A 96 16.88 -13.68 -1.36
N LYS A 97 17.76 -14.44 -0.72
CA LYS A 97 17.75 -15.90 -0.77
C LYS A 97 16.48 -16.47 -0.14
N GLU A 98 16.07 -15.94 1.02
CA GLU A 98 14.80 -16.31 1.67
C GLU A 98 13.61 -16.05 0.73
N ARG A 99 13.52 -14.86 0.14
CA ARG A 99 12.47 -14.49 -0.83
C ARG A 99 12.45 -15.41 -2.05
N ARG A 100 13.62 -15.75 -2.60
CA ARG A 100 13.72 -16.71 -3.71
C ARG A 100 13.21 -18.09 -3.31
N THR A 101 13.53 -18.56 -2.11
CA THR A 101 13.06 -19.85 -1.59
C THR A 101 11.53 -19.85 -1.42
N VAL A 102 10.95 -18.77 -0.92
CA VAL A 102 9.50 -18.61 -0.84
C VAL A 102 8.86 -18.63 -2.23
N ARG A 103 9.44 -17.90 -3.20
CA ARG A 103 8.95 -17.85 -4.59
C ARG A 103 9.02 -19.20 -5.31
N SER A 104 10.11 -19.94 -5.14
CA SER A 104 10.32 -21.24 -5.81
C SER A 104 9.52 -22.38 -5.15
N GLY A 105 9.07 -22.19 -3.91
CA GLY A 105 8.48 -23.25 -3.09
C GLY A 105 9.52 -24.22 -2.52
N ARG A 106 9.13 -24.97 -1.50
CA ARG A 106 9.92 -26.08 -0.96
C ARG A 106 9.49 -27.40 -1.63
N PRO A 107 10.38 -28.39 -1.74
CA PRO A 107 9.96 -29.73 -2.12
C PRO A 107 8.85 -30.21 -1.20
N GLN A 108 7.77 -30.74 -1.76
CA GLN A 108 6.66 -31.24 -0.97
C GLN A 108 7.01 -32.57 -0.33
N THR A 109 6.94 -32.61 0.99
CA THR A 109 7.05 -33.81 1.81
C THR A 109 5.69 -34.16 2.39
N GLU A 110 5.53 -35.35 2.91
CA GLU A 110 4.29 -35.76 3.61
C GLU A 110 4.00 -34.83 4.79
N GLU A 111 5.03 -34.42 5.53
CA GLU A 111 4.91 -33.47 6.64
C GLU A 111 4.45 -32.08 6.17
N SER A 112 5.02 -31.59 5.06
CA SER A 112 4.60 -30.30 4.49
C SER A 112 3.16 -30.31 3.99
N LEU A 113 2.72 -31.43 3.40
CA LEU A 113 1.33 -31.63 2.99
C LEU A 113 0.37 -31.70 4.20
N LYS A 114 0.79 -32.36 5.29
CA LYS A 114 0.03 -32.38 6.53
C LYS A 114 -0.10 -30.98 7.11
N THR A 115 0.98 -30.23 7.20
CA THR A 115 0.99 -28.84 7.68
C THR A 115 0.10 -27.95 6.81
N LEU A 116 0.15 -28.09 5.49
CA LEU A 116 -0.70 -27.38 4.56
C LEU A 116 -2.20 -27.65 4.82
N ARG A 117 -2.59 -28.91 4.99
CA ARG A 117 -3.97 -29.29 5.29
C ARG A 117 -4.46 -28.67 6.62
N MET A 118 -3.64 -28.75 7.67
CA MET A 118 -3.97 -28.15 8.97
C MET A 118 -4.17 -26.63 8.86
N ALA A 119 -3.31 -25.94 8.11
CA ALA A 119 -3.44 -24.51 7.89
C ALA A 119 -4.70 -24.15 7.10
N LEU A 120 -5.05 -24.94 6.07
CA LEU A 120 -6.28 -24.74 5.29
C LEU A 120 -7.53 -24.99 6.14
N ASP A 121 -7.54 -26.03 6.95
CA ASP A 121 -8.65 -26.34 7.86
C ASP A 121 -8.86 -25.23 8.90
N ALA A 122 -7.77 -24.63 9.37
CA ALA A 122 -7.82 -23.50 10.30
C ALA A 122 -8.34 -22.22 9.59
N LEU A 123 -7.78 -21.85 8.44
CA LEU A 123 -8.23 -20.68 7.67
C LEU A 123 -9.69 -20.80 7.19
N ASN A 124 -10.17 -22.00 6.90
CA ASN A 124 -11.57 -22.22 6.54
C ASN A 124 -12.55 -21.95 7.68
N LYS A 125 -12.08 -21.92 8.93
CA LYS A 125 -12.87 -21.60 10.12
C LYS A 125 -12.78 -20.12 10.51
N GLU A 126 -11.86 -19.36 9.90
CA GLU A 126 -11.76 -17.93 10.16
C GLU A 126 -13.02 -17.20 9.71
N THR A 127 -13.45 -16.24 10.51
CA THR A 127 -14.68 -15.46 10.28
C THR A 127 -14.43 -14.09 9.69
N PHE A 128 -13.19 -13.62 9.70
CA PHE A 128 -12.78 -12.34 9.16
C PHE A 128 -11.42 -12.43 8.45
N PHE A 129 -11.15 -11.47 7.57
CA PHE A 129 -9.86 -11.28 6.90
C PHE A 129 -9.22 -9.99 7.39
N SER A 130 -7.91 -10.00 7.66
CA SER A 130 -7.14 -8.80 7.95
C SER A 130 -5.91 -8.71 7.06
N MET A 131 -5.58 -7.51 6.60
CA MET A 131 -4.30 -7.23 5.93
C MET A 131 -3.20 -6.86 6.94
N ASP A 132 -3.59 -6.41 8.13
CA ASP A 132 -2.70 -6.00 9.20
C ASP A 132 -2.53 -7.14 10.22
N GLU A 133 -1.30 -7.52 10.53
CA GLU A 133 -0.98 -8.61 11.47
C GLU A 133 -1.47 -8.34 12.90
N THR A 134 -1.69 -7.07 13.24
CA THR A 134 -2.05 -6.62 14.59
C THR A 134 -3.43 -5.98 14.66
N ALA A 135 -4.21 -6.02 13.59
CA ALA A 135 -5.51 -5.34 13.54
C ALA A 135 -6.43 -5.81 14.68
N GLY A 136 -7.02 -4.85 15.35
CA GLY A 136 -8.13 -5.08 16.27
C GLY A 136 -7.78 -5.45 17.69
N PHE A 137 -6.51 -5.60 18.04
CA PHE A 137 -6.15 -5.97 19.41
C PHE A 137 -4.94 -5.17 19.91
N SER A 138 -5.11 -4.51 21.03
CA SER A 138 -4.07 -3.73 21.69
C SER A 138 -2.68 -4.42 21.63
N ASN A 139 -1.92 -4.10 20.62
CA ASN A 139 -0.46 -4.07 20.50
C ASN A 139 0.38 -5.30 20.87
N ARG A 140 -0.13 -6.52 21.09
CA ARG A 140 0.76 -7.57 21.62
C ARG A 140 0.68 -8.95 20.99
N TYR A 141 -0.34 -9.25 20.20
CA TYR A 141 -0.49 -10.60 19.66
C TYR A 141 -0.76 -10.55 18.15
N ARG A 142 0.13 -11.18 17.40
CA ARG A 142 -0.08 -11.49 16.00
C ARG A 142 -1.32 -12.36 15.85
N LEU A 143 -2.21 -12.02 14.91
CA LEU A 143 -3.40 -12.83 14.63
C LEU A 143 -2.99 -14.22 14.12
N MET A 144 -3.60 -15.28 14.64
CA MET A 144 -3.25 -16.67 14.26
C MET A 144 -3.42 -16.96 12.76
N GLN A 145 -4.33 -16.25 12.08
CA GLN A 145 -4.48 -16.39 10.63
C GLN A 145 -3.19 -16.10 9.83
N PHE A 146 -2.29 -15.27 10.36
CA PHE A 146 -0.99 -15.02 9.74
C PHE A 146 -0.04 -16.19 9.88
N ASP A 147 -0.10 -16.94 10.98
CA ASP A 147 0.69 -18.17 11.15
C ASP A 147 0.21 -19.27 10.21
N TYR A 148 -1.10 -19.36 9.98
CA TYR A 148 -1.66 -20.26 8.98
C TYR A 148 -1.31 -19.83 7.55
N ALA A 149 -1.35 -18.53 7.26
CA ALA A 149 -0.93 -17.97 5.97
C ALA A 149 0.55 -18.22 5.71
N ASP A 150 1.42 -18.10 6.72
CA ASP A 150 2.83 -18.46 6.60
C ASP A 150 3.01 -19.96 6.31
N SER A 151 2.21 -20.81 6.95
CA SER A 151 2.22 -22.24 6.66
C SER A 151 1.82 -22.53 5.20
N LEU A 152 0.83 -21.82 4.64
CA LEU A 152 0.51 -21.89 3.21
C LEU A 152 1.68 -21.40 2.35
N ARG A 153 2.26 -20.26 2.70
CA ARG A 153 3.37 -19.63 1.95
C ARG A 153 4.55 -20.56 1.77
N TYR A 154 4.94 -21.28 2.82
CA TYR A 154 6.12 -22.17 2.78
C TYR A 154 5.82 -23.55 2.23
N ASN A 155 4.60 -24.06 2.32
CA ASN A 155 4.27 -25.45 2.00
C ASN A 155 3.41 -25.63 0.74
N ALA A 156 2.75 -24.58 0.23
CA ALA A 156 1.97 -24.67 -0.99
C ALA A 156 2.77 -24.27 -2.24
N THR A 157 2.57 -24.99 -3.33
CA THR A 157 3.05 -24.59 -4.66
C THR A 157 2.21 -23.44 -5.22
N SER A 158 2.71 -22.77 -6.26
CA SER A 158 1.93 -21.71 -6.95
C SER A 158 0.62 -22.25 -7.52
N ASP A 159 0.62 -23.46 -8.07
CA ASP A 159 -0.58 -24.07 -8.65
C ASP A 159 -1.60 -24.43 -7.57
N GLN A 160 -1.16 -24.96 -6.42
CA GLN A 160 -2.05 -25.20 -5.28
C GLN A 160 -2.65 -23.91 -4.73
N LEU A 161 -1.86 -22.85 -4.62
CA LEU A 161 -2.37 -21.55 -4.21
C LEU A 161 -3.39 -20.99 -5.20
N ALA A 162 -3.14 -21.14 -6.51
CA ALA A 162 -4.09 -20.73 -7.54
C ALA A 162 -5.40 -21.53 -7.47
N GLU A 163 -5.32 -22.84 -7.26
CA GLU A 163 -6.47 -23.70 -7.06
C GLU A 163 -7.27 -23.28 -5.82
N ILE A 164 -6.60 -23.12 -4.67
CA ILE A 164 -7.25 -22.68 -3.42
C ILE A 164 -7.91 -21.31 -3.58
N ALA A 165 -7.24 -20.36 -4.23
CA ALA A 165 -7.79 -19.02 -4.47
C ALA A 165 -9.04 -19.03 -5.36
N GLN A 166 -9.18 -20.02 -6.23
CA GLN A 166 -10.35 -20.17 -7.12
C GLN A 166 -11.47 -20.98 -6.48
N THR A 167 -11.14 -22.06 -5.77
CA THR A 167 -12.10 -23.15 -5.45
C THR A 167 -12.43 -23.30 -3.97
N SER A 168 -11.61 -22.74 -3.05
CA SER A 168 -11.91 -22.88 -1.62
C SER A 168 -13.31 -22.36 -1.29
N PRO A 169 -14.09 -23.10 -0.46
CA PRO A 169 -15.42 -22.68 -0.02
C PRO A 169 -15.35 -21.40 0.85
N SER A 170 -14.27 -21.21 1.60
CA SER A 170 -14.04 -20.03 2.41
C SER A 170 -13.42 -18.89 1.58
N ARG A 171 -14.10 -17.77 1.51
CA ARG A 171 -13.58 -16.56 0.85
C ARG A 171 -12.37 -15.97 1.55
N ILE A 172 -12.26 -16.15 2.86
CA ILE A 172 -11.10 -15.75 3.64
C ILE A 172 -9.88 -16.56 3.23
N THR A 173 -10.03 -17.87 3.12
CA THR A 173 -8.96 -18.76 2.63
C THR A 173 -8.57 -18.41 1.19
N ARG A 174 -9.55 -18.07 0.32
CA ARG A 174 -9.28 -17.61 -1.05
C ARG A 174 -8.48 -16.30 -1.06
N LEU A 175 -8.79 -15.33 -0.20
CA LEU A 175 -8.03 -14.07 -0.10
C LEU A 175 -6.60 -14.32 0.37
N TRP A 176 -6.41 -15.19 1.37
CA TRP A 176 -5.07 -15.55 1.85
C TRP A 176 -4.24 -16.27 0.78
N ALA A 177 -4.82 -17.26 0.12
CA ALA A 177 -4.15 -17.96 -0.97
C ALA A 177 -3.78 -17.01 -2.11
N PHE A 178 -4.67 -16.09 -2.48
CA PHE A 178 -4.42 -15.09 -3.50
C PHE A 178 -3.33 -14.10 -3.08
N LYS A 179 -3.37 -13.59 -1.85
CA LYS A 179 -2.33 -12.70 -1.30
C LYS A 179 -0.93 -13.34 -1.38
N ILE A 180 -0.84 -14.62 -1.00
CA ILE A 180 0.42 -15.37 -1.04
C ILE A 180 0.85 -15.66 -2.50
N LEU A 181 -0.11 -15.93 -3.38
CA LEU A 181 0.17 -16.17 -4.79
C LEU A 181 0.79 -14.95 -5.48
N LEU A 182 0.42 -13.73 -5.09
CA LEU A 182 1.03 -12.51 -5.62
C LEU A 182 2.55 -12.41 -5.34
N GLU A 183 3.03 -13.13 -4.32
CA GLU A 183 4.45 -13.21 -4.00
C GLU A 183 5.22 -14.25 -4.86
N LYS A 184 4.51 -15.08 -5.62
CA LYS A 184 5.05 -16.18 -6.41
C LYS A 184 4.75 -15.98 -7.89
N PRO A 185 5.71 -16.21 -8.81
CA PRO A 185 5.46 -16.13 -10.24
C PRO A 185 4.31 -17.07 -10.61
N ASN A 186 3.24 -16.54 -11.17
CA ASN A 186 2.09 -17.35 -11.60
C ASN A 186 1.26 -16.62 -12.67
N GLY A 187 0.94 -17.33 -13.76
CA GLY A 187 0.11 -16.82 -14.86
C GLY A 187 -1.40 -16.81 -14.57
N GLN A 188 -1.86 -17.30 -13.39
CA GLN A 188 -3.27 -17.46 -13.08
C GLN A 188 -3.94 -16.22 -12.45
N ILE A 189 -3.16 -15.21 -12.05
CA ILE A 189 -3.67 -14.01 -11.36
C ILE A 189 -4.83 -13.38 -12.12
N PHE A 190 -4.69 -13.19 -13.44
CA PHE A 190 -5.74 -12.64 -14.28
C PHE A 190 -7.03 -13.47 -14.24
N ASN A 191 -6.94 -14.79 -14.35
CA ASN A 191 -8.09 -15.69 -14.34
C ASN A 191 -8.80 -15.68 -12.98
N ILE A 192 -8.04 -15.65 -11.88
CA ILE A 192 -8.60 -15.55 -10.52
C ILE A 192 -9.37 -14.25 -10.35
N LEU A 193 -8.79 -13.12 -10.76
CA LEU A 193 -9.46 -11.81 -10.68
C LEU A 193 -10.70 -11.79 -11.56
N LYS A 194 -10.61 -12.27 -12.81
CA LYS A 194 -11.75 -12.34 -13.75
C LYS A 194 -12.92 -13.15 -13.20
N GLN A 195 -12.65 -14.24 -12.49
CA GLN A 195 -13.69 -15.02 -11.83
C GLN A 195 -14.26 -14.26 -10.62
N ALA A 196 -13.40 -13.64 -9.83
CA ALA A 196 -13.77 -13.00 -8.57
C ALA A 196 -14.54 -11.69 -8.72
N ILE A 197 -14.37 -10.94 -9.82
CA ILE A 197 -15.03 -9.63 -10.02
C ILE A 197 -16.56 -9.70 -10.04
N ASN A 198 -17.14 -10.88 -10.19
CA ASN A 198 -18.59 -11.07 -10.13
C ASN A 198 -19.10 -11.57 -8.78
N ASP A 199 -18.23 -11.92 -7.84
CA ASP A 199 -18.61 -12.40 -6.51
C ASP A 199 -18.93 -11.24 -5.57
N THR A 200 -20.21 -10.97 -5.35
CA THR A 200 -20.71 -9.90 -4.47
C THR A 200 -20.92 -10.36 -3.03
N THR A 201 -20.57 -11.61 -2.68
CA THR A 201 -20.70 -12.12 -1.33
C THR A 201 -19.83 -11.29 -0.37
N LYS A 202 -20.40 -10.91 0.77
CA LYS A 202 -19.71 -10.08 1.75
C LYS A 202 -18.73 -10.92 2.57
N VAL A 203 -17.56 -10.36 2.81
CA VAL A 203 -16.51 -10.87 3.68
C VAL A 203 -16.35 -9.88 4.84
N ASN A 204 -16.25 -10.38 6.06
CA ASN A 204 -15.88 -9.54 7.19
C ASN A 204 -14.40 -9.18 7.05
N TYR A 205 -14.12 -7.90 7.15
CA TYR A 205 -12.79 -7.32 7.06
C TYR A 205 -12.50 -6.51 8.31
N ILE A 206 -11.34 -6.69 8.90
CA ILE A 206 -10.88 -5.88 10.04
C ILE A 206 -9.73 -4.98 9.57
N SER A 207 -9.90 -3.68 9.79
CA SER A 207 -8.84 -2.69 9.55
C SER A 207 -7.97 -2.50 10.80
N SER A 208 -6.89 -1.76 10.64
CA SER A 208 -6.01 -1.35 11.75
C SER A 208 -6.71 -0.53 12.85
N SER A 209 -7.88 0.05 12.56
CA SER A 209 -8.70 0.82 13.51
C SER A 209 -9.68 -0.03 14.35
N GLU A 210 -9.55 -1.36 14.34
CA GLU A 210 -10.44 -2.29 15.05
C GLU A 210 -11.89 -2.33 14.55
N GLU A 211 -12.20 -1.60 13.49
CA GLU A 211 -13.53 -1.60 12.91
C GLU A 211 -13.71 -2.82 12.00
N GLU A 212 -14.80 -3.54 12.22
CA GLU A 212 -15.22 -4.65 11.37
C GLU A 212 -16.12 -4.11 10.25
N PHE A 213 -15.72 -4.34 9.01
CA PHE A 213 -16.47 -3.97 7.84
C PHE A 213 -16.94 -5.20 7.06
N LYS A 214 -18.10 -5.10 6.42
CA LYS A 214 -18.57 -6.10 5.47
C LYS A 214 -18.30 -5.62 4.05
N VAL A 215 -17.25 -6.14 3.44
CA VAL A 215 -16.81 -5.76 2.10
C VAL A 215 -17.18 -6.86 1.10
N PRO A 216 -17.72 -6.55 -0.09
CA PRO A 216 -17.92 -7.54 -1.14
C PRO A 216 -16.60 -8.21 -1.55
N PHE A 217 -16.62 -9.52 -1.80
CA PHE A 217 -15.42 -10.30 -2.12
C PHE A 217 -14.64 -9.73 -3.30
N HIS A 218 -15.33 -9.30 -4.36
CA HIS A 218 -14.69 -8.70 -5.53
C HIS A 218 -13.88 -7.42 -5.17
N ARG A 219 -14.33 -6.63 -4.20
CA ARG A 219 -13.58 -5.46 -3.72
C ARG A 219 -12.41 -5.88 -2.84
N SER A 220 -12.62 -6.85 -1.96
CA SER A 220 -11.57 -7.36 -1.08
C SER A 220 -10.39 -7.93 -1.88
N ILE A 221 -10.66 -8.73 -2.92
CA ILE A 221 -9.60 -9.34 -3.72
C ILE A 221 -8.84 -8.32 -4.59
N LEU A 222 -9.52 -7.27 -5.09
CA LEU A 222 -8.87 -6.16 -5.78
C LEU A 222 -8.02 -5.33 -4.84
N SER A 223 -8.49 -5.05 -3.62
CA SER A 223 -7.69 -4.38 -2.59
C SER A 223 -6.43 -5.20 -2.25
N VAL A 224 -6.57 -6.52 -2.09
CA VAL A 224 -5.43 -7.42 -1.88
C VAL A 224 -4.47 -7.35 -3.07
N TYR A 225 -4.97 -7.33 -4.31
CA TYR A 225 -4.14 -7.22 -5.50
C TYR A 225 -3.33 -5.93 -5.49
N TYR A 226 -3.97 -4.76 -5.46
CA TYR A 226 -3.29 -3.47 -5.55
C TYR A 226 -2.36 -3.17 -4.37
N SER A 227 -2.68 -3.69 -3.18
CA SER A 227 -1.81 -3.52 -2.01
C SER A 227 -0.60 -4.46 -1.97
N ASN A 228 -0.59 -5.54 -2.75
CA ASN A 228 0.46 -6.56 -2.67
C ASN A 228 1.08 -6.93 -4.02
N VAL A 229 0.59 -6.36 -5.13
CA VAL A 229 1.19 -6.63 -6.44
C VAL A 229 2.65 -6.16 -6.44
N ASP A 230 3.54 -7.09 -6.75
CA ASP A 230 4.96 -6.78 -6.89
C ASP A 230 5.21 -6.11 -8.25
N GLU A 231 6.16 -5.17 -8.30
CA GLU A 231 6.62 -4.51 -9.54
C GLU A 231 7.14 -5.50 -10.59
N ASP A 232 7.38 -6.75 -10.19
CA ASP A 232 7.88 -7.84 -11.05
C ASP A 232 6.75 -8.50 -11.92
N LEU A 233 5.48 -8.03 -11.84
CA LEU A 233 4.44 -8.57 -12.71
C LEU A 233 4.71 -8.18 -14.16
N PRO A 234 4.64 -9.11 -15.13
CA PRO A 234 4.84 -8.78 -16.55
C PRO A 234 3.90 -7.65 -17.01
N ALA A 235 4.44 -6.62 -17.66
CA ALA A 235 3.68 -5.43 -18.08
C ALA A 235 2.42 -5.78 -18.90
N GLN A 236 2.47 -6.83 -19.73
CA GLN A 236 1.32 -7.30 -20.49
C GLN A 236 0.22 -7.85 -19.56
N GLN A 237 0.59 -8.56 -18.51
CA GLN A 237 -0.37 -9.11 -17.54
C GLN A 237 -0.97 -7.98 -16.71
N GLN A 238 -0.18 -7.01 -16.27
CA GLN A 238 -0.64 -5.82 -15.57
C GLN A 238 -1.66 -5.05 -16.44
N ALA A 239 -1.32 -4.78 -17.71
CA ALA A 239 -2.22 -4.08 -18.62
C ALA A 239 -3.55 -4.83 -18.87
N ALA A 240 -3.51 -6.16 -18.90
CA ALA A 240 -4.72 -6.98 -19.02
C ALA A 240 -5.60 -6.88 -17.77
N ILE A 241 -4.99 -6.90 -16.57
CA ILE A 241 -5.71 -6.74 -15.30
C ILE A 241 -6.29 -5.34 -15.19
N ASP A 242 -5.51 -4.30 -15.48
CA ASP A 242 -5.98 -2.91 -15.48
C ASP A 242 -7.17 -2.72 -16.43
N SER A 243 -7.13 -3.34 -17.59
CA SER A 243 -8.25 -3.32 -18.54
C SER A 243 -9.49 -4.05 -18.00
N LEU A 244 -9.31 -5.20 -17.37
CA LEU A 244 -10.38 -5.94 -16.69
C LEU A 244 -11.05 -5.09 -15.60
N VAL A 245 -10.23 -4.45 -14.75
CA VAL A 245 -10.73 -3.59 -13.69
C VAL A 245 -11.44 -2.37 -14.25
N PHE A 246 -10.89 -1.71 -15.25
CA PHE A 246 -11.47 -0.50 -15.82
C PHE A 246 -12.75 -0.78 -16.61
N PHE A 247 -12.75 -1.72 -17.53
CA PHE A 247 -13.87 -1.93 -18.46
C PHE A 247 -14.96 -2.88 -17.95
N ASP A 248 -14.61 -3.85 -17.10
CA ASP A 248 -15.57 -4.84 -16.61
C ASP A 248 -16.01 -4.52 -15.18
N PHE A 249 -15.06 -4.33 -14.24
CA PHE A 249 -15.41 -4.09 -12.85
C PHE A 249 -15.99 -2.68 -12.64
N MET A 250 -15.25 -1.62 -12.97
CA MET A 250 -15.69 -0.25 -12.71
C MET A 250 -16.91 0.14 -13.53
N LYS A 251 -17.03 -0.34 -14.75
CA LYS A 251 -18.24 -0.14 -15.55
C LYS A 251 -19.50 -0.72 -14.90
N LYS A 252 -19.35 -1.82 -14.15
CA LYS A 252 -20.46 -2.49 -13.46
C LYS A 252 -20.77 -1.90 -12.10
N TYR A 253 -19.75 -1.53 -11.33
CA TYR A 253 -19.87 -1.15 -9.93
C TYR A 253 -19.61 0.32 -9.64
N GLY A 254 -19.18 1.09 -10.62
CA GLY A 254 -18.85 2.50 -10.53
C GLY A 254 -17.35 2.78 -10.62
N TYR A 255 -17.03 3.98 -11.15
CA TYR A 255 -15.65 4.47 -11.26
C TYR A 255 -15.29 5.16 -9.96
N GLU A 256 -14.62 4.45 -9.05
CA GLU A 256 -14.21 4.93 -7.74
C GLU A 256 -12.71 5.28 -7.74
N ASN A 257 -12.37 6.40 -7.11
CA ASN A 257 -10.98 6.85 -7.02
C ASN A 257 -10.07 5.82 -6.35
N ALA A 258 -10.60 5.06 -5.38
CA ALA A 258 -9.85 4.01 -4.67
C ALA A 258 -9.16 2.99 -5.59
N PHE A 259 -9.76 2.68 -6.75
CA PHE A 259 -9.17 1.79 -7.74
C PHE A 259 -8.53 2.54 -8.92
N LEU A 260 -9.06 3.71 -9.27
CA LEU A 260 -8.52 4.52 -10.37
C LEU A 260 -7.10 4.98 -10.12
N GLN A 261 -6.76 5.30 -8.86
CA GLN A 261 -5.43 5.77 -8.49
C GLN A 261 -4.31 4.77 -8.82
N ASP A 262 -4.63 3.47 -8.80
CA ASP A 262 -3.65 2.40 -9.05
C ASP A 262 -3.50 2.08 -10.55
N LEU A 263 -4.43 2.54 -11.40
CA LEU A 263 -4.38 2.30 -12.84
C LEU A 263 -3.43 3.28 -13.56
N GLN A 264 -2.80 2.81 -14.62
CA GLN A 264 -2.07 3.69 -15.53
C GLN A 264 -3.06 4.49 -16.40
N PRO A 265 -2.84 5.82 -16.62
CA PRO A 265 -3.75 6.66 -17.41
C PRO A 265 -3.59 6.40 -18.92
N LEU A 266 -4.14 5.26 -19.39
CA LEU A 266 -4.08 4.90 -20.80
C LEU A 266 -5.00 5.79 -21.65
N LYS A 267 -4.59 6.10 -22.88
CA LYS A 267 -5.40 6.89 -23.84
C LYS A 267 -6.76 6.27 -24.10
N SER A 268 -6.89 4.94 -24.04
CA SER A 268 -8.14 4.21 -24.22
C SER A 268 -9.17 4.44 -23.12
N TYR A 269 -8.76 4.83 -21.91
CA TYR A 269 -9.66 5.12 -20.78
C TYR A 269 -10.23 6.53 -20.84
N TYR A 270 -9.49 7.46 -21.44
CA TYR A 270 -9.80 8.89 -21.43
C TYR A 270 -11.24 9.23 -21.89
N PRO A 271 -11.80 8.68 -23.00
CA PRO A 271 -13.17 8.99 -23.42
C PRO A 271 -14.22 8.59 -22.36
N THR A 272 -14.00 7.45 -21.68
CA THR A 272 -14.90 6.97 -20.63
C THR A 272 -14.82 7.87 -19.40
N ILE A 273 -13.62 8.25 -18.97
CA ILE A 273 -13.38 9.14 -17.84
C ILE A 273 -14.05 10.51 -18.08
N ILE A 274 -13.90 11.09 -19.26
CA ILE A 274 -14.59 12.33 -19.62
C ILE A 274 -16.10 12.18 -19.52
N LYS A 275 -16.66 11.11 -20.07
CA LYS A 275 -18.09 10.86 -20.02
C LYS A 275 -18.61 10.77 -18.58
N GLU A 276 -17.87 10.12 -17.68
CA GLU A 276 -18.24 10.01 -16.26
C GLU A 276 -18.11 11.37 -15.55
N ALA A 277 -17.03 12.14 -15.81
CA ALA A 277 -16.87 13.49 -15.27
C ALA A 277 -18.01 14.43 -15.73
N ASP A 278 -18.42 14.33 -17.00
CA ASP A 278 -19.52 15.14 -17.55
C ASP A 278 -20.90 14.77 -16.96
N LYS A 279 -21.07 13.52 -16.47
CA LYS A 279 -22.24 13.10 -15.67
C LYS A 279 -22.21 13.63 -14.23
N GLY A 280 -21.10 14.22 -13.78
CA GLY A 280 -20.91 14.73 -12.41
C GLY A 280 -20.32 13.72 -11.44
N ASN A 281 -19.70 12.65 -11.94
CA ASN A 281 -18.90 11.77 -11.11
C ASN A 281 -17.53 12.42 -10.79
N ASP A 282 -17.43 12.98 -9.60
CA ASP A 282 -16.22 13.69 -9.15
C ASP A 282 -15.05 12.75 -8.84
N GLU A 283 -15.32 11.49 -8.52
CA GLU A 283 -14.30 10.46 -8.23
C GLU A 283 -13.30 10.27 -9.38
N VAL A 284 -13.74 10.51 -10.61
CA VAL A 284 -12.87 10.36 -11.80
C VAL A 284 -11.98 11.58 -12.07
N LEU A 285 -12.20 12.71 -11.39
CA LEU A 285 -11.46 13.94 -11.66
C LEU A 285 -9.97 13.83 -11.27
N MET A 286 -9.68 13.15 -10.18
CA MET A 286 -8.29 12.85 -9.79
C MET A 286 -7.56 12.08 -10.89
N PHE A 287 -8.20 11.05 -11.45
CA PHE A 287 -7.62 10.28 -12.54
C PHE A 287 -7.48 11.11 -13.82
N LEU A 288 -8.46 12.01 -14.09
CA LEU A 288 -8.43 12.92 -15.23
C LEU A 288 -7.22 13.86 -15.19
N THR A 289 -6.82 14.33 -14.01
CA THR A 289 -5.65 15.22 -13.87
C THR A 289 -4.36 14.57 -14.36
N ARG A 290 -4.24 13.26 -14.30
CA ARG A 290 -3.04 12.51 -14.72
C ARG A 290 -2.79 12.56 -16.22
N TYR A 291 -3.81 12.89 -17.04
CA TYR A 291 -3.63 13.12 -18.48
C TYR A 291 -3.03 14.50 -18.80
N LYS A 292 -3.05 15.44 -17.85
CA LYS A 292 -2.53 16.83 -18.02
C LYS A 292 -3.08 17.54 -19.26
N ASN A 293 -4.32 17.21 -19.65
CA ASN A 293 -4.92 17.75 -20.87
C ASN A 293 -5.60 19.10 -20.59
N LYS A 294 -5.14 20.17 -21.23
CA LYS A 294 -5.68 21.52 -21.05
C LYS A 294 -7.20 21.62 -21.32
N LYS A 295 -7.77 20.75 -22.13
CA LYS A 295 -9.22 20.71 -22.40
C LYS A 295 -10.04 20.38 -21.14
N ASP A 296 -9.42 19.80 -20.12
CA ASP A 296 -10.09 19.37 -18.88
C ASP A 296 -10.13 20.48 -17.82
N ILE A 297 -9.39 21.58 -18.01
CA ILE A 297 -9.36 22.72 -17.09
C ILE A 297 -10.77 23.24 -16.80
N ALA A 298 -11.65 23.31 -17.80
CA ALA A 298 -13.02 23.78 -17.60
C ALA A 298 -13.83 22.86 -16.66
N ARG A 299 -13.64 21.51 -16.74
CA ARG A 299 -14.29 20.54 -15.89
C ARG A 299 -13.80 20.63 -14.45
N ILE A 300 -12.47 20.71 -14.30
CA ILE A 300 -11.84 20.84 -12.99
C ILE A 300 -12.25 22.15 -12.34
N ASN A 301 -12.27 23.29 -13.06
CA ASN A 301 -12.76 24.57 -12.55
C ASN A 301 -14.21 24.52 -12.09
N LYS A 302 -15.06 23.79 -12.81
CA LYS A 302 -16.47 23.61 -12.41
C LYS A 302 -16.57 22.89 -11.06
N PHE A 303 -15.78 21.85 -10.85
CA PHE A 303 -15.69 21.12 -9.57
C PHE A 303 -15.19 22.07 -8.47
N LEU A 304 -14.01 22.70 -8.64
CA LEU A 304 -13.41 23.57 -7.65
C LEU A 304 -14.33 24.72 -7.22
N LYS A 305 -15.07 25.33 -8.17
CA LYS A 305 -16.07 26.37 -7.85
C LYS A 305 -17.22 25.86 -7.03
N ARG A 306 -17.71 24.65 -7.35
CA ARG A 306 -18.81 24.01 -6.60
C ARG A 306 -18.34 23.60 -5.20
N ASP A 307 -17.17 23.02 -5.10
CA ASP A 307 -16.56 22.58 -3.85
C ASP A 307 -16.36 23.77 -2.90
N LEU A 308 -15.73 24.84 -3.38
CA LEU A 308 -15.55 26.07 -2.61
C LEU A 308 -16.87 26.70 -2.16
N LYS A 309 -17.89 26.71 -3.04
CA LYS A 309 -19.22 27.24 -2.70
C LYS A 309 -19.91 26.42 -1.61
N LYS A 310 -19.72 25.08 -1.62
CA LYS A 310 -20.36 24.17 -0.67
C LYS A 310 -19.69 24.19 0.69
N ASN A 311 -18.36 24.19 0.72
CA ASN A 311 -17.57 23.93 1.93
C ASN A 311 -16.95 25.21 2.52
N GLY A 312 -16.79 26.28 1.72
CA GLY A 312 -16.15 27.54 2.13
C GLY A 312 -14.63 27.46 2.25
N GLU A 313 -14.08 26.25 2.25
CA GLU A 313 -12.66 25.95 2.43
C GLU A 313 -12.18 24.88 1.43
N MET A 314 -10.87 24.61 1.41
CA MET A 314 -10.28 23.57 0.57
C MET A 314 -10.53 22.18 1.18
N THR A 315 -11.21 21.34 0.43
CA THR A 315 -11.35 19.91 0.80
C THR A 315 -10.09 19.12 0.47
N ASN A 316 -10.01 17.89 1.02
CA ASN A 316 -8.94 16.96 0.68
C ASN A 316 -8.92 16.65 -0.82
N GLU A 317 -10.09 16.47 -1.43
CA GLU A 317 -10.25 16.18 -2.85
C GLU A 317 -9.71 17.31 -3.71
N SER A 318 -10.06 18.55 -3.41
CA SER A 318 -9.55 19.72 -4.10
C SER A 318 -8.03 19.86 -3.96
N TYR A 319 -7.49 19.61 -2.76
CA TYR A 319 -6.05 19.63 -2.50
C TYR A 319 -5.30 18.62 -3.37
N TRP A 320 -5.70 17.35 -3.31
CA TRP A 320 -5.05 16.30 -4.08
C TRP A 320 -5.19 16.48 -5.60
N LEU A 321 -6.32 17.02 -6.05
CA LEU A 321 -6.54 17.34 -7.45
C LEU A 321 -5.55 18.41 -7.95
N LEU A 322 -5.33 19.47 -7.18
CA LEU A 322 -4.36 20.53 -7.49
C LEU A 322 -2.93 19.99 -7.50
N GLN A 323 -2.57 19.16 -6.51
CA GLN A 323 -1.26 18.51 -6.44
C GLN A 323 -1.03 17.60 -7.66
N SER A 324 -2.03 16.81 -8.04
CA SER A 324 -1.94 15.92 -9.20
C SER A 324 -1.86 16.68 -10.53
N TRP A 325 -2.41 17.91 -10.60
CA TRP A 325 -2.33 18.72 -11.82
C TRP A 325 -0.95 19.31 -12.06
N GLU A 326 -0.23 19.72 -10.99
CA GLU A 326 1.17 20.23 -11.04
C GLU A 326 1.40 21.44 -11.95
N LYS A 327 0.38 22.22 -12.27
CA LYS A 327 0.48 23.39 -13.15
C LYS A 327 -0.31 24.57 -12.58
N PRO A 328 0.09 25.83 -12.85
CA PRO A 328 -0.54 27.03 -12.28
C PRO A 328 -1.91 27.40 -12.88
N ASP A 329 -2.57 26.49 -13.59
CA ASP A 329 -3.83 26.79 -14.28
C ASP A 329 -5.01 27.11 -13.33
N PHE A 330 -4.86 26.89 -12.00
CA PHE A 330 -5.89 27.11 -10.98
C PHE A 330 -5.49 28.19 -9.95
N GLU A 331 -4.66 29.15 -10.33
CA GLU A 331 -4.18 30.23 -9.45
C GLU A 331 -5.32 30.97 -8.75
N TRP A 332 -6.42 31.24 -9.45
CA TRP A 332 -7.61 31.90 -8.87
C TRP A 332 -8.15 31.17 -7.65
N TYR A 333 -8.20 29.83 -7.66
CA TYR A 333 -8.69 29.01 -6.56
C TYR A 333 -7.71 29.06 -5.39
N VAL A 334 -6.43 28.81 -5.67
CA VAL A 334 -5.37 28.82 -4.65
C VAL A 334 -5.31 30.19 -3.96
N LYS A 335 -5.36 31.29 -4.73
CA LYS A 335 -5.41 32.65 -4.17
C LYS A 335 -6.63 32.86 -3.28
N THR A 336 -7.80 32.40 -3.69
CA THR A 336 -9.05 32.57 -2.91
C THR A 336 -8.97 31.83 -1.57
N ILE A 337 -8.53 30.56 -1.57
CA ILE A 337 -8.45 29.79 -0.33
C ILE A 337 -7.32 30.25 0.58
N CYS A 338 -6.16 30.64 0.05
CA CYS A 338 -5.07 31.20 0.86
C CYS A 338 -5.47 32.53 1.50
N GLN A 339 -6.24 33.38 0.80
CA GLN A 339 -6.79 34.60 1.39
C GLN A 339 -7.82 34.34 2.49
N ALA A 340 -8.63 33.30 2.35
CA ALA A 340 -9.56 32.87 3.40
C ALA A 340 -8.80 32.32 4.61
N ALA A 341 -7.87 31.40 4.39
CA ALA A 341 -7.05 30.79 5.44
C ALA A 341 -6.21 31.81 6.22
N ALA A 342 -5.70 32.87 5.56
CA ALA A 342 -4.96 33.94 6.22
C ALA A 342 -5.80 34.75 7.20
N LYS A 343 -7.14 34.72 7.07
CA LYS A 343 -8.08 35.39 7.99
C LYS A 343 -8.47 34.49 9.17
N GLU A 344 -8.31 33.19 9.04
CA GLU A 344 -8.61 32.22 10.10
C GLU A 344 -7.40 32.02 11.02
N LYS A 345 -7.59 32.15 12.33
CA LYS A 345 -6.55 31.96 13.34
C LYS A 345 -6.32 30.49 13.73
N THR A 346 -6.82 29.53 12.97
CA THR A 346 -6.74 28.11 13.30
C THR A 346 -5.48 27.45 12.70
N HIS A 347 -4.70 26.77 13.54
CA HIS A 347 -3.41 26.18 13.17
C HIS A 347 -3.50 24.89 12.32
N TYR A 348 -4.67 24.28 12.15
CA TYR A 348 -4.79 22.91 11.59
C TYR A 348 -4.71 22.79 10.06
N GLY A 349 -4.83 23.89 9.30
CA GLY A 349 -4.80 23.86 7.82
C GLY A 349 -3.50 24.36 7.18
N GLN A 350 -2.63 25.00 7.94
CA GLN A 350 -1.51 25.78 7.40
C GLN A 350 -0.49 25.01 6.53
N PRO A 351 -0.07 23.76 6.86
CA PRO A 351 0.94 23.05 6.04
C PRO A 351 0.49 22.81 4.60
N ARG A 352 -0.81 22.51 4.39
CA ARG A 352 -1.36 22.24 3.04
C ARG A 352 -1.40 23.51 2.19
N TYR A 353 -1.73 24.65 2.76
CA TYR A 353 -1.74 25.92 2.04
C TYR A 353 -0.34 26.37 1.67
N ILE A 354 0.66 26.10 2.53
CA ILE A 354 2.06 26.42 2.24
C ILE A 354 2.56 25.61 1.05
N SER A 355 2.31 24.31 0.98
CA SER A 355 2.73 23.48 -0.15
C SER A 355 2.10 23.91 -1.47
N LEU A 356 0.84 24.38 -1.44
CA LEU A 356 0.20 24.92 -2.63
C LEU A 356 0.82 26.26 -3.06
N LEU A 357 1.18 27.14 -2.13
CA LEU A 357 1.85 28.40 -2.46
C LEU A 357 3.20 28.17 -3.16
N TRP A 358 3.94 27.13 -2.82
CA TRP A 358 5.15 26.73 -3.54
C TRP A 358 4.87 26.28 -4.97
N SER A 359 3.77 25.58 -5.19
CA SER A 359 3.38 25.09 -6.52
C SER A 359 2.76 26.20 -7.40
N TYR A 360 2.31 27.31 -6.79
CA TYR A 360 1.68 28.47 -7.46
C TYR A 360 2.37 29.76 -7.03
N PRO A 361 3.64 29.99 -7.42
CA PRO A 361 4.35 31.21 -7.09
C PRO A 361 3.63 32.41 -7.73
N ALA A 362 3.36 33.45 -6.93
CA ALA A 362 2.68 34.66 -7.35
C ALA A 362 3.53 35.49 -8.32
#